data_165df121519db859d15a26bc139eab47
#
_entry.id   165df121519db859d15a26bc139eab47
#
_cell.length_a   1.000
_cell.length_b   1.000
_cell.length_c   1.000
_cell.angle_alpha   90.00
_cell.angle_beta   90.00
_cell.angle_gamma   90.00
#
_symmetry.space_group_name_H-M   'P 1'
#
loop_
_entity.id
_entity.type
_entity.pdbx_description
1 polymer ?
#
loop_
_entity_poly.entity_id
_entity_poly.type
_entity_poly.pdbx_seq_one_letter_code
_entity_poly.pdbx_strand_id
1 'polypeptide(L)'
;MHKFTDIRMAVISLAILVSVSCTEKLERDWKQFEPYTEHFNLAEIDADGNEYLEVSAVKSISKSDVEKYVIGNGWKSVAVYELDKNKDVARVWELKDDLPLINEQTLHDCFEVKGFGENQLIQYGLLDGRYEDLDFAYDENDNSISLDACWFVAHNGKLVFLSDDVMVCVDGKEWVAEGRNPYVFMVVFEKVSKSTLKEWRKKCPDPRLWI
;
A
#
# COMPACT_ATOMS: atom_id res chain seq x y z
N MET A 1 -27.46 12.44 -47.18
CA MET A 1 -27.43 13.00 -45.80
C MET A 1 -27.51 11.91 -44.72
N HIS A 2 -26.83 10.75 -44.89
CA HIS A 2 -26.93 9.61 -43.91
C HIS A 2 -25.58 9.13 -43.31
N LYS A 3 -24.48 9.83 -43.56
CA LYS A 3 -23.15 9.40 -43.06
C LYS A 3 -22.69 10.05 -41.77
N PHE A 4 -23.37 11.08 -41.28
CA PHE A 4 -22.94 11.77 -40.03
C PHE A 4 -23.56 11.23 -38.75
N THR A 5 -24.63 10.44 -38.84
CA THR A 5 -25.32 9.86 -37.67
C THR A 5 -24.56 8.65 -37.11
N ASP A 6 -23.92 7.86 -37.96
CA ASP A 6 -23.25 6.62 -37.53
C ASP A 6 -21.95 6.86 -36.77
N ILE A 7 -21.23 7.97 -37.06
CA ILE A 7 -19.98 8.31 -36.34
C ILE A 7 -20.27 8.75 -34.91
N ARG A 8 -21.35 9.48 -34.67
CA ARG A 8 -21.70 9.93 -33.31
C ARG A 8 -22.15 8.78 -32.40
N MET A 9 -22.85 7.80 -32.95
CA MET A 9 -23.27 6.60 -32.21
C MET A 9 -22.07 5.71 -31.86
N ALA A 10 -21.11 5.55 -32.78
CA ALA A 10 -19.90 4.78 -32.54
C ALA A 10 -18.99 5.40 -31.45
N VAL A 11 -18.89 6.73 -31.41
CA VAL A 11 -18.09 7.45 -30.39
C VAL A 11 -18.72 7.35 -29.01
N ILE A 12 -20.06 7.46 -28.92
CA ILE A 12 -20.78 7.31 -27.65
C ILE A 12 -20.70 5.87 -27.13
N SER A 13 -20.83 4.87 -27.99
CA SER A 13 -20.68 3.46 -27.62
C SER A 13 -19.26 3.13 -27.17
N LEU A 14 -18.23 3.73 -27.78
CA LEU A 14 -16.84 3.53 -27.37
C LEU A 14 -16.52 4.19 -26.03
N ALA A 15 -17.08 5.39 -25.76
CA ALA A 15 -16.91 6.07 -24.49
C ALA A 15 -17.59 5.32 -23.33
N ILE A 16 -18.76 4.72 -23.56
CA ILE A 16 -19.47 3.90 -22.56
C ILE A 16 -18.70 2.60 -22.29
N LEU A 17 -18.16 1.96 -23.33
CA LEU A 17 -17.35 0.74 -23.16
C LEU A 17 -16.07 0.98 -22.38
N VAL A 18 -15.40 2.12 -22.57
CA VAL A 18 -14.18 2.47 -21.81
C VAL A 18 -14.50 2.76 -20.34
N SER A 19 -15.61 3.47 -20.05
CA SER A 19 -16.00 3.77 -18.66
C SER A 19 -16.43 2.52 -17.91
N VAL A 20 -17.19 1.61 -18.53
CA VAL A 20 -17.59 0.33 -17.92
C VAL A 20 -16.37 -0.56 -17.65
N SER A 21 -15.40 -0.61 -18.56
CA SER A 21 -14.18 -1.40 -18.37
C SER A 21 -13.32 -0.90 -17.20
N CYS A 22 -13.23 0.42 -16.98
CA CYS A 22 -12.49 0.98 -15.84
C CYS A 22 -13.21 0.68 -14.52
N THR A 23 -14.53 0.80 -14.47
CA THR A 23 -15.32 0.54 -13.28
C THR A 23 -15.28 -0.95 -12.89
N GLU A 24 -15.42 -1.85 -13.86
CA GLU A 24 -15.33 -3.29 -13.62
C GLU A 24 -13.95 -3.71 -13.11
N LYS A 25 -12.88 -3.07 -13.58
CA LYS A 25 -11.53 -3.37 -13.10
C LYS A 25 -11.34 -2.95 -11.65
N LEU A 26 -11.77 -1.74 -11.28
CA LEU A 26 -11.73 -1.23 -9.91
C LEU A 26 -12.55 -2.10 -8.96
N GLU A 27 -13.78 -2.46 -9.30
CA GLU A 27 -14.61 -3.34 -8.47
C GLU A 27 -14.00 -4.73 -8.28
N ARG A 28 -13.37 -5.28 -9.35
CA ARG A 28 -12.74 -6.59 -9.28
C ARG A 28 -11.49 -6.57 -8.40
N ASP A 29 -10.66 -5.55 -8.52
CA ASP A 29 -9.44 -5.41 -7.73
C ASP A 29 -9.78 -5.19 -6.25
N TRP A 30 -10.82 -4.39 -5.93
CA TRP A 30 -11.29 -4.22 -4.56
C TRP A 30 -11.82 -5.52 -3.95
N LYS A 31 -12.72 -6.21 -4.62
CA LYS A 31 -13.29 -7.48 -4.13
C LYS A 31 -12.24 -8.55 -3.84
N GLN A 32 -11.11 -8.49 -4.51
CA GLN A 32 -9.98 -9.37 -4.24
C GLN A 32 -9.39 -9.13 -2.85
N PHE A 33 -9.43 -7.90 -2.34
CA PHE A 33 -8.82 -7.51 -1.06
C PHE A 33 -9.85 -7.26 0.06
N GLU A 34 -11.15 -7.33 -0.24
CA GLU A 34 -12.24 -7.17 0.73
C GLU A 34 -12.08 -8.04 2.00
N PRO A 35 -11.61 -9.31 1.91
CA PRO A 35 -11.44 -10.15 3.09
C PRO A 35 -10.47 -9.58 4.14
N TYR A 36 -9.56 -8.70 3.78
CA TYR A 36 -8.61 -8.13 4.72
C TYR A 36 -9.24 -7.12 5.69
N THR A 37 -10.40 -6.55 5.36
CA THR A 37 -11.13 -5.64 6.26
C THR A 37 -11.65 -6.31 7.52
N GLU A 38 -11.72 -7.64 7.55
CA GLU A 38 -12.11 -8.42 8.74
C GLU A 38 -10.99 -8.53 9.77
N HIS A 39 -9.75 -8.17 9.41
CA HIS A 39 -8.57 -8.34 10.25
C HIS A 39 -8.28 -7.16 11.17
N PHE A 40 -9.03 -6.07 11.08
CA PHE A 40 -8.87 -4.90 11.96
C PHE A 40 -10.21 -4.29 12.33
N ASN A 41 -10.20 -3.50 13.42
CA ASN A 41 -11.32 -2.66 13.84
C ASN A 41 -10.91 -1.19 13.73
N LEU A 42 -11.92 -0.33 13.54
CA LEU A 42 -11.79 1.12 13.55
C LEU A 42 -12.60 1.69 14.71
N ALA A 43 -12.02 2.64 15.44
CA ALA A 43 -12.70 3.42 16.45
C ALA A 43 -12.55 4.91 16.11
N GLU A 44 -13.66 5.65 16.15
CA GLU A 44 -13.63 7.11 16.02
C GLU A 44 -13.08 7.72 17.32
N ILE A 45 -12.05 8.54 17.20
CA ILE A 45 -11.42 9.24 18.30
C ILE A 45 -11.51 10.74 18.02
N ASP A 46 -12.01 11.49 19.01
CA ASP A 46 -11.93 12.95 19.02
C ASP A 46 -10.85 13.36 20.04
N ALA A 47 -9.77 13.91 19.55
CA ALA A 47 -8.71 14.43 20.40
C ALA A 47 -8.20 15.76 19.85
N ASP A 48 -8.04 16.71 20.75
CA ASP A 48 -7.54 18.05 20.42
C ASP A 48 -8.36 18.79 19.35
N GLY A 49 -9.68 18.45 19.25
CA GLY A 49 -10.59 19.03 18.25
C GLY A 49 -10.45 18.44 16.85
N ASN A 50 -9.75 17.30 16.71
CA ASN A 50 -9.64 16.57 15.46
C ASN A 50 -10.29 15.19 15.61
N GLU A 51 -11.09 14.82 14.61
CA GLU A 51 -11.62 13.47 14.47
C GLU A 51 -10.65 12.62 13.64
N TYR A 52 -10.29 11.44 14.14
CA TYR A 52 -9.49 10.46 13.42
C TYR A 52 -9.97 9.03 13.69
N LEU A 53 -9.50 8.08 12.90
CA LEU A 53 -9.80 6.67 13.08
C LEU A 53 -8.59 5.98 13.71
N GLU A 54 -8.79 5.37 14.87
CA GLU A 54 -7.79 4.50 15.49
C GLU A 54 -7.95 3.08 14.97
N VAL A 55 -6.84 2.48 14.55
CA VAL A 55 -6.78 1.13 14.02
C VAL A 55 -6.32 0.16 15.09
N SER A 56 -7.04 -0.96 15.24
CA SER A 56 -6.59 -2.08 16.07
C SER A 56 -6.70 -3.40 15.30
N ALA A 57 -5.66 -4.22 15.34
CA ALA A 57 -5.70 -5.55 14.74
C ALA A 57 -6.63 -6.49 15.53
N VAL A 58 -7.39 -7.34 14.83
CA VAL A 58 -8.28 -8.33 15.45
C VAL A 58 -7.48 -9.47 16.09
N LYS A 59 -6.32 -9.81 15.52
CA LYS A 59 -5.45 -10.88 16.02
C LYS A 59 -4.04 -10.35 16.23
N SER A 60 -3.42 -10.80 17.31
CA SER A 60 -1.99 -10.61 17.51
C SER A 60 -1.20 -11.43 16.48
N ILE A 61 -0.20 -10.80 15.89
CA ILE A 61 0.80 -11.45 15.03
C ILE A 61 2.07 -11.54 15.88
N SER A 62 2.65 -12.72 16.01
CA SER A 62 3.83 -12.88 16.84
C SER A 62 5.07 -12.30 16.16
N LYS A 63 6.04 -11.84 16.96
CA LYS A 63 7.34 -11.42 16.44
C LYS A 63 8.03 -12.53 15.67
N SER A 64 7.84 -13.80 16.09
CA SER A 64 8.37 -14.96 15.38
C SER A 64 7.75 -15.17 13.99
N ASP A 65 6.47 -14.79 13.78
CA ASP A 65 5.87 -14.82 12.46
C ASP A 65 6.44 -13.71 11.57
N VAL A 66 6.68 -12.53 12.12
CA VAL A 66 7.36 -11.44 11.40
C VAL A 66 8.80 -11.84 11.05
N GLU A 67 9.55 -12.46 11.96
CA GLU A 67 10.88 -13.00 11.68
C GLU A 67 10.85 -14.03 10.55
N LYS A 68 9.88 -14.92 10.57
CA LYS A 68 9.75 -16.02 9.60
C LYS A 68 9.34 -15.54 8.21
N TYR A 69 8.37 -14.64 8.14
CA TYR A 69 7.73 -14.28 6.87
C TYR A 69 8.23 -12.97 6.29
N VAL A 70 8.59 -11.98 7.13
CA VAL A 70 8.99 -10.64 6.66
C VAL A 70 10.50 -10.52 6.50
N ILE A 71 11.28 -10.97 7.51
CA ILE A 71 12.73 -10.82 7.48
C ILE A 71 13.37 -11.65 6.37
N GLY A 72 14.34 -11.07 5.66
CA GLY A 72 15.07 -11.71 4.56
C GLY A 72 14.29 -11.79 3.24
N ASN A 73 13.11 -11.16 3.17
CA ASN A 73 12.27 -11.15 1.99
C ASN A 73 12.11 -9.73 1.43
N GLY A 74 11.87 -9.65 0.12
CA GLY A 74 11.49 -8.41 -0.57
C GLY A 74 9.98 -8.32 -0.71
N TRP A 75 9.45 -7.12 -0.60
CA TRP A 75 8.04 -6.79 -0.62
C TRP A 75 7.75 -5.66 -1.59
N LYS A 76 6.60 -5.72 -2.24
CA LYS A 76 6.11 -4.72 -3.17
C LYS A 76 4.68 -4.36 -2.80
N SER A 77 4.37 -3.07 -2.65
CA SER A 77 2.98 -2.62 -2.53
C SER A 77 2.24 -2.89 -3.84
N VAL A 78 1.08 -3.51 -3.76
CA VAL A 78 0.28 -3.87 -4.95
C VAL A 78 -1.08 -3.19 -4.98
N ALA A 79 -1.57 -2.75 -3.82
CA ALA A 79 -2.82 -2.01 -3.72
C ALA A 79 -2.80 -1.07 -2.51
N VAL A 80 -3.38 0.11 -2.67
CA VAL A 80 -3.61 1.08 -1.60
C VAL A 80 -5.06 1.53 -1.67
N TYR A 81 -5.77 1.39 -0.56
CA TYR A 81 -7.17 1.77 -0.41
C TYR A 81 -7.32 2.79 0.70
N GLU A 82 -8.08 3.84 0.42
CA GLU A 82 -8.60 4.78 1.40
C GLU A 82 -9.97 4.28 1.84
N LEU A 83 -10.14 3.97 3.11
CA LEU A 83 -11.35 3.41 3.69
C LEU A 83 -11.97 4.39 4.67
N ASP A 84 -13.30 4.52 4.64
CA ASP A 84 -14.03 5.28 5.63
C ASP A 84 -14.21 4.51 6.96
N LYS A 85 -14.90 5.10 7.92
CA LYS A 85 -15.17 4.50 9.24
C LYS A 85 -15.97 3.21 9.19
N ASN A 86 -16.73 2.95 8.12
CA ASN A 86 -17.46 1.71 7.91
C ASN A 86 -16.61 0.67 7.17
N LYS A 87 -15.38 1.01 6.84
CA LYS A 87 -14.46 0.26 5.98
C LYS A 87 -14.92 0.18 4.52
N ASP A 88 -15.79 1.10 4.10
CA ASP A 88 -16.17 1.25 2.71
C ASP A 88 -15.06 1.96 1.95
N VAL A 89 -14.80 1.54 0.71
CA VAL A 89 -13.76 2.13 -0.14
C VAL A 89 -14.18 3.52 -0.58
N ALA A 90 -13.51 4.54 -0.05
CA ALA A 90 -13.66 5.92 -0.50
C ALA A 90 -12.81 6.20 -1.75
N ARG A 91 -11.64 5.54 -1.85
CA ARG A 91 -10.71 5.75 -2.96
C ARG A 91 -9.78 4.55 -3.13
N VAL A 92 -9.38 4.30 -4.38
CA VAL A 92 -8.30 3.37 -4.74
C VAL A 92 -7.16 4.17 -5.36
N TRP A 93 -5.95 3.96 -4.85
CA TRP A 93 -4.75 4.55 -5.41
C TRP A 93 -4.16 3.63 -6.47
N GLU A 94 -4.04 4.11 -7.69
CA GLU A 94 -3.38 3.36 -8.76
C GLU A 94 -1.86 3.36 -8.54
N LEU A 95 -1.28 2.18 -8.47
CA LEU A 95 0.16 1.99 -8.39
C LEU A 95 0.72 1.74 -9.80
N LYS A 96 1.84 2.38 -10.14
CA LYS A 96 2.46 2.27 -11.47
C LYS A 96 3.97 2.07 -11.36
N ASP A 97 4.49 1.13 -12.14
CA ASP A 97 5.92 0.78 -12.15
C ASP A 97 6.80 1.86 -12.81
N ASP A 98 6.26 2.61 -13.79
CA ASP A 98 7.09 3.33 -14.77
C ASP A 98 6.83 4.85 -14.85
N LEU A 99 5.97 5.41 -14.02
CA LEU A 99 5.63 6.84 -14.12
C LEU A 99 5.91 7.59 -12.81
N PRO A 100 6.42 8.83 -12.90
CA PRO A 100 6.49 9.70 -11.74
C PRO A 100 5.10 9.99 -11.21
N LEU A 101 5.00 10.36 -9.92
CA LEU A 101 3.76 10.78 -9.29
C LEU A 101 3.10 11.91 -10.08
N ILE A 102 2.04 11.59 -10.79
CA ILE A 102 1.23 12.56 -11.54
C ILE A 102 -0.24 12.22 -11.27
N ASN A 103 -1.01 13.21 -10.80
CA ASN A 103 -2.46 13.12 -10.68
C ASN A 103 -2.96 11.87 -9.91
N GLU A 104 -2.53 11.71 -8.65
CA GLU A 104 -3.06 10.66 -7.76
C GLU A 104 -2.55 9.24 -8.03
N GLN A 105 -1.59 9.09 -8.92
CA GLN A 105 -0.91 7.83 -9.16
C GLN A 105 0.39 7.79 -8.36
N THR A 106 0.65 6.69 -7.73
CA THR A 106 1.89 6.47 -6.99
C THR A 106 2.64 5.26 -7.55
N LEU A 107 3.94 5.25 -7.31
CA LEU A 107 4.78 4.11 -7.61
C LEU A 107 4.59 3.04 -6.55
N HIS A 108 4.91 1.80 -6.91
CA HIS A 108 5.01 0.74 -5.93
C HIS A 108 6.14 1.02 -4.95
N ASP A 109 5.85 0.87 -3.66
CA ASP A 109 6.90 0.79 -2.66
C ASP A 109 7.57 -0.57 -2.78
N CYS A 110 8.87 -0.57 -2.99
CA CYS A 110 9.69 -1.76 -3.18
C CYS A 110 10.77 -1.78 -2.10
N PHE A 111 10.74 -2.77 -1.21
CA PHE A 111 11.69 -2.83 -0.12
C PHE A 111 12.07 -4.26 0.28
N GLU A 112 13.15 -4.38 1.01
CA GLU A 112 13.61 -5.59 1.65
C GLU A 112 13.81 -5.35 3.14
N VAL A 113 13.34 -6.26 3.99
CA VAL A 113 13.59 -6.21 5.43
C VAL A 113 14.68 -7.21 5.79
N LYS A 114 15.78 -6.72 6.37
CA LYS A 114 16.93 -7.55 6.75
C LYS A 114 16.88 -7.98 8.22
N GLY A 115 16.23 -7.21 9.06
CA GLY A 115 16.15 -7.45 10.50
C GLY A 115 15.34 -6.37 11.19
N PHE A 116 15.40 -6.33 12.51
CA PHE A 116 14.83 -5.25 13.33
C PHE A 116 15.92 -4.23 13.69
N GLY A 117 15.53 -2.98 13.78
CA GLY A 117 16.38 -1.87 14.23
C GLY A 117 16.80 -0.94 13.11
N GLU A 118 17.85 -0.16 13.41
CA GLU A 118 18.39 0.86 12.52
C GLU A 118 18.99 0.23 11.25
N ASN A 119 18.70 0.85 10.10
CA ASN A 119 19.20 0.45 8.78
C ASN A 119 18.87 -1.02 8.39
N GLN A 120 17.78 -1.57 8.90
CA GLN A 120 17.37 -2.94 8.61
C GLN A 120 16.28 -3.06 7.53
N LEU A 121 15.79 -1.95 7.01
CA LEU A 121 14.88 -1.89 5.89
C LEU A 121 15.57 -1.18 4.73
N ILE A 122 15.57 -1.80 3.56
CA ILE A 122 16.16 -1.22 2.35
C ILE A 122 15.05 -0.87 1.39
N GLN A 123 14.93 0.41 1.06
CA GLN A 123 14.04 0.87 0.00
C GLN A 123 14.77 0.90 -1.34
N TYR A 124 14.09 0.43 -2.38
CA TYR A 124 14.59 0.40 -3.75
C TYR A 124 13.82 1.36 -4.65
N GLY A 125 14.40 2.49 -5.01
CA GLY A 125 13.87 3.42 -6.01
C GLY A 125 14.12 2.89 -7.42
N LEU A 126 13.23 2.04 -7.93
CA LEU A 126 13.44 1.32 -9.19
C LEU A 126 13.49 2.21 -10.43
N LEU A 127 12.99 3.43 -10.36
CA LEU A 127 13.04 4.40 -11.46
C LEU A 127 14.37 5.11 -11.57
N ASP A 128 14.91 5.54 -10.45
CA ASP A 128 16.11 6.40 -10.36
C ASP A 128 17.35 5.65 -9.89
N GLY A 129 17.20 4.35 -9.57
CA GLY A 129 18.31 3.53 -9.07
C GLY A 129 18.68 3.82 -7.62
N ARG A 130 17.81 4.52 -6.87
CA ARG A 130 18.06 4.91 -5.49
C ARG A 130 18.05 3.69 -4.57
N TYR A 131 19.03 3.69 -3.65
CA TYR A 131 19.12 2.77 -2.53
C TYR A 131 19.06 3.59 -1.24
N GLU A 132 18.17 3.23 -0.33
CA GLU A 132 17.99 3.94 0.92
C GLU A 132 17.88 2.96 2.09
N ASP A 133 18.72 3.17 3.12
CA ASP A 133 18.66 2.42 4.37
C ASP A 133 17.69 3.13 5.32
N LEU A 134 16.71 2.38 5.84
CA LEU A 134 15.67 2.86 6.73
C LEU A 134 15.57 1.94 7.95
N ASP A 135 14.90 2.41 8.98
CA ASP A 135 14.66 1.64 10.18
C ASP A 135 13.45 0.71 10.02
N PHE A 136 13.51 -0.44 10.67
CA PHE A 136 12.40 -1.37 10.76
C PHE A 136 12.09 -1.73 12.20
N ALA A 137 10.86 -1.48 12.63
CA ALA A 137 10.40 -1.83 13.97
C ALA A 137 9.05 -2.55 13.92
N TYR A 138 8.86 -3.46 14.85
CA TYR A 138 7.60 -4.17 15.07
C TYR A 138 7.38 -4.41 16.57
N ASP A 139 6.21 -4.05 17.08
CA ASP A 139 5.75 -4.34 18.44
C ASP A 139 4.58 -5.32 18.41
N GLU A 140 4.78 -6.53 18.95
CA GLU A 140 3.77 -7.59 18.98
C GLU A 140 2.64 -7.34 20.00
N ASN A 141 2.79 -6.38 20.93
CA ASN A 141 1.77 -6.09 21.93
C ASN A 141 0.53 -5.45 21.30
N ASP A 142 0.71 -4.66 20.24
CA ASP A 142 -0.37 -3.95 19.57
C ASP A 142 -0.30 -4.03 18.04
N ASN A 143 0.58 -4.88 17.50
CA ASN A 143 0.89 -5.05 16.09
C ASN A 143 1.40 -3.77 15.40
N SER A 144 1.97 -2.83 16.13
CA SER A 144 2.55 -1.63 15.53
C SER A 144 3.75 -1.98 14.67
N ILE A 145 3.80 -1.40 13.46
CA ILE A 145 4.88 -1.59 12.50
C ILE A 145 5.33 -0.25 11.96
N SER A 146 6.64 -0.02 11.89
CA SER A 146 7.24 1.12 11.20
C SER A 146 7.82 0.65 9.88
N LEU A 147 7.29 1.18 8.78
CA LEU A 147 7.68 0.90 7.41
C LEU A 147 7.99 2.21 6.68
N ASP A 148 9.08 2.88 7.04
CA ASP A 148 9.45 4.18 6.47
C ASP A 148 9.65 4.15 4.94
N ALA A 149 9.75 2.94 4.36
CA ALA A 149 9.74 2.74 2.91
C ALA A 149 8.35 2.89 2.26
N CYS A 150 7.28 3.00 3.03
CA CYS A 150 5.93 3.16 2.52
C CYS A 150 5.27 4.39 3.11
N TRP A 151 5.05 5.39 2.30
CA TRP A 151 4.47 6.66 2.73
C TRP A 151 3.08 6.54 3.37
N PHE A 152 2.29 5.55 2.94
CA PHE A 152 0.92 5.35 3.45
C PHE A 152 0.85 4.70 4.83
N VAL A 153 1.95 4.09 5.32
CA VAL A 153 2.00 3.39 6.63
C VAL A 153 3.34 3.61 7.35
N ALA A 154 3.99 4.77 7.12
CA ALA A 154 5.35 5.03 7.54
C ALA A 154 5.57 4.98 9.06
N HIS A 155 4.70 5.63 9.83
CA HIS A 155 5.02 5.90 11.25
C HIS A 155 4.09 5.24 12.27
N ASN A 156 2.85 4.93 11.89
CA ASN A 156 1.83 4.44 12.81
C ASN A 156 1.06 3.25 12.23
N GLY A 157 1.68 2.51 11.32
CA GLY A 157 1.05 1.36 10.70
C GLY A 157 0.75 0.25 11.71
N LYS A 158 -0.36 -0.44 11.51
CA LYS A 158 -0.71 -1.68 12.19
C LYS A 158 -0.62 -2.83 11.21
N LEU A 159 0.18 -3.83 11.52
CA LEU A 159 0.22 -5.08 10.78
C LEU A 159 -1.05 -5.88 11.13
N VAL A 160 -1.99 -5.96 10.19
CA VAL A 160 -3.30 -6.58 10.45
C VAL A 160 -3.44 -7.98 9.88
N PHE A 161 -2.65 -8.30 8.84
CA PHE A 161 -2.60 -9.63 8.25
C PHE A 161 -1.18 -9.96 7.78
N LEU A 162 -0.77 -11.21 7.98
CA LEU A 162 0.51 -11.74 7.54
C LEU A 162 0.39 -13.21 7.13
N SER A 163 0.90 -13.52 5.96
CA SER A 163 1.07 -14.88 5.43
C SER A 163 2.44 -15.04 4.77
N ASP A 164 2.69 -16.19 4.15
CA ASP A 164 3.96 -16.40 3.43
C ASP A 164 4.14 -15.43 2.24
N ASP A 165 3.05 -15.03 1.58
CA ASP A 165 3.09 -14.26 0.34
C ASP A 165 2.47 -12.85 0.43
N VAL A 166 1.69 -12.58 1.48
CA VAL A 166 0.92 -11.33 1.63
C VAL A 166 1.11 -10.73 3.01
N MET A 167 1.33 -9.42 3.05
CA MET A 167 1.35 -8.59 4.23
C MET A 167 0.37 -7.44 4.03
N VAL A 168 -0.48 -7.16 5.03
CA VAL A 168 -1.42 -6.03 4.99
C VAL A 168 -1.20 -5.15 6.20
N CYS A 169 -0.98 -3.88 5.93
CA CYS A 169 -0.83 -2.84 6.94
C CYS A 169 -1.95 -1.80 6.80
N VAL A 170 -2.39 -1.25 7.92
CA VAL A 170 -3.39 -0.17 7.96
C VAL A 170 -2.85 0.96 8.80
N ASP A 171 -2.94 2.18 8.29
CA ASP A 171 -2.60 3.40 9.03
C ASP A 171 -3.81 4.34 9.09
N GLY A 172 -4.09 4.87 10.27
CA GLY A 172 -5.28 5.68 10.55
C GLY A 172 -5.01 7.09 11.05
N LYS A 173 -3.77 7.55 11.17
CA LYS A 173 -3.53 8.65 12.12
C LYS A 173 -3.18 10.03 11.56
N GLU A 174 -2.81 10.25 10.33
CA GLU A 174 -2.09 11.52 10.07
C GLU A 174 -2.71 12.55 9.14
N TRP A 175 -3.76 12.29 8.39
CA TRP A 175 -4.16 13.22 7.33
C TRP A 175 -5.66 13.52 7.25
N VAL A 176 -6.27 13.89 8.37
CA VAL A 176 -7.59 14.53 8.29
C VAL A 176 -7.39 16.01 7.99
N ALA A 177 -7.47 16.38 6.70
CA ALA A 177 -7.58 17.78 6.35
C ALA A 177 -8.88 18.32 6.94
N GLU A 178 -8.80 19.51 7.55
CA GLU A 178 -9.94 20.20 8.16
C GLU A 178 -11.18 20.16 7.25
N GLY A 179 -12.29 19.62 7.78
CA GLY A 179 -13.55 19.49 7.03
C GLY A 179 -13.71 18.21 6.18
N ARG A 180 -12.80 17.23 6.27
CA ARG A 180 -12.98 15.90 5.66
C ARG A 180 -13.40 14.88 6.70
N ASN A 181 -14.15 13.86 6.28
CA ASN A 181 -14.41 12.69 7.10
C ASN A 181 -13.07 11.95 7.35
N PRO A 182 -12.88 11.41 8.57
CA PRO A 182 -11.70 10.60 8.86
C PRO A 182 -11.65 9.34 7.99
N TYR A 183 -10.47 8.94 7.57
CA TYR A 183 -10.20 7.75 6.78
C TYR A 183 -8.91 7.06 7.21
N VAL A 184 -8.73 5.82 6.76
CA VAL A 184 -7.49 5.05 6.94
C VAL A 184 -6.96 4.60 5.59
N PHE A 185 -5.65 4.39 5.52
CA PHE A 185 -5.03 3.70 4.38
C PHE A 185 -4.84 2.23 4.71
N MET A 186 -5.36 1.36 3.85
CA MET A 186 -5.03 -0.06 3.85
C MET A 186 -4.09 -0.34 2.69
N VAL A 187 -2.90 -0.83 2.99
CA VAL A 187 -1.87 -1.17 2.00
C VAL A 187 -1.65 -2.67 1.97
N VAL A 188 -1.72 -3.24 0.79
CA VAL A 188 -1.45 -4.65 0.54
C VAL A 188 -0.09 -4.78 -0.11
N PHE A 189 0.77 -5.59 0.49
CA PHE A 189 2.08 -5.93 -0.03
C PHE A 189 2.13 -7.40 -0.43
N GLU A 190 2.76 -7.68 -1.56
CA GLU A 190 3.09 -9.03 -2.00
C GLU A 190 4.58 -9.29 -1.89
N LYS A 191 4.92 -10.50 -1.46
CA LYS A 191 6.30 -10.97 -1.44
C LYS A 191 6.79 -11.17 -2.87
N VAL A 192 7.96 -10.62 -3.16
CA VAL A 192 8.58 -10.82 -4.47
C VAL A 192 9.46 -12.05 -4.50
N SER A 193 9.66 -12.62 -5.69
CA SER A 193 10.56 -13.73 -5.87
C SER A 193 12.02 -13.37 -5.54
N LYS A 194 12.83 -14.36 -5.17
CA LYS A 194 14.28 -14.15 -4.96
C LYS A 194 14.99 -13.64 -6.22
N SER A 195 14.51 -13.99 -7.41
CA SER A 195 15.03 -13.46 -8.67
C SER A 195 14.71 -11.98 -8.83
N THR A 196 13.48 -11.57 -8.55
CA THR A 196 13.05 -10.16 -8.57
C THR A 196 13.87 -9.32 -7.57
N LEU A 197 14.01 -9.81 -6.34
CA LEU A 197 14.83 -9.12 -5.33
C LEU A 197 16.29 -8.99 -5.76
N LYS A 198 16.85 -9.99 -6.42
CA LYS A 198 18.21 -9.93 -6.99
C LYS A 198 18.32 -8.85 -8.07
N GLU A 199 17.30 -8.72 -8.93
CA GLU A 199 17.27 -7.66 -9.95
C GLU A 199 17.14 -6.26 -9.32
N TRP A 200 16.38 -6.10 -8.25
CA TRP A 200 16.31 -4.85 -7.51
C TRP A 200 17.66 -4.44 -6.95
N ARG A 201 18.36 -5.36 -6.27
CA ARG A 201 19.71 -5.11 -5.73
C ARG A 201 20.74 -4.76 -6.82
N LYS A 202 20.55 -5.29 -8.04
CA LYS A 202 21.40 -4.97 -9.18
C LYS A 202 21.08 -3.59 -9.76
N LYS A 203 19.79 -3.22 -9.81
CA LYS A 203 19.33 -1.94 -10.35
C LYS A 203 19.61 -0.78 -9.39
N CYS A 204 19.53 -1.03 -8.09
CA CYS A 204 19.77 -0.09 -7.01
C CYS A 204 20.90 -0.63 -6.12
N PRO A 205 22.16 -0.54 -6.56
CA PRO A 205 23.27 -1.12 -5.81
C PRO A 205 23.59 -0.30 -4.55
N ASP A 206 23.96 -1.00 -3.49
CA ASP A 206 24.42 -0.38 -2.25
C ASP A 206 25.64 0.50 -2.54
N PRO A 207 25.58 1.82 -2.30
CA PRO A 207 26.66 2.73 -2.61
C PRO A 207 27.94 2.44 -1.80
N ARG A 208 27.83 1.74 -0.67
CA ARG A 208 28.97 1.33 0.16
C ARG A 208 29.83 0.22 -0.48
N LEU A 209 29.31 -0.46 -1.48
CA LEU A 209 30.08 -1.50 -2.22
C LEU A 209 30.97 -0.93 -3.32
N TRP A 210 31.02 0.40 -3.49
CA TRP A 210 31.78 1.09 -4.53
C TRP A 210 33.10 1.68 -4.03
N ILE A 211 33.50 1.35 -2.80
CA ILE A 211 34.75 1.82 -2.15
C ILE A 211 35.86 0.76 -2.28
#